data_965a1b7ffa20c3a5a487b52361d96a69
#
_entry.id   965a1b7ffa20c3a5a487b52361d96a69
#
_cell.length_a   1.000
_cell.length_b   1.000
_cell.length_c   1.000
_cell.angle_alpha   90.00
_cell.angle_beta   90.00
_cell.angle_gamma   90.00
#
_symmetry.space_group_name_H-M   'P 1'
#
loop_
_entity.id
_entity.type
_entity.pdbx_description
1 polymer ?
#
loop_
_entity_poly.entity_id
_entity_poly.type
_entity_poly.pdbx_seq_one_letter_code
_entity_poly.pdbx_strand_id
1 'polypeptide(L)'
;MNPKSILNLFSVLILFFSFSFVFPIFISIIFNDDAFYIFLKTFISISLVGVVGLILTRNINNELSQKDGFVIIVMFWVVLSFAGSIPFYLSGMSIIDSFFESMSGITTTGATVISNIDALPESILFYRQMLQWMGGMGLIVLAIAVMPLLGIGGGQIYKTEIPGAMGEQRLTPRIKETAQALWSIYLGLTIVCALLYYLGGMSPFDAVSHAMSTVAIGGFSTHNESIGYFNSTTIEIICIVFMLLSAFSFTLHYFAIYRRKPLKYFYDPEFRFFFSILLLVLIVSFLINLLSNYENSPSYKEIVFHSVSMITTTGFSISDTSNWPLSISFLLLIGAFIGACSGSVGGGVKSWRVMIMLNHAYSNITVSYTHLTLPTTSRV
;
A
#
# COMPACT_ATOMS: atom_id res chain seq x y z
N MET A 1 -22.69 -17.74 11.08
CA MET A 1 -21.22 -17.84 11.04
C MET A 1 -20.82 -19.31 11.21
N ASN A 2 -20.03 -19.83 10.30
CA ASN A 2 -19.48 -21.19 10.44
C ASN A 2 -18.00 -21.09 10.89
N PRO A 3 -17.70 -21.20 12.18
CA PRO A 3 -16.34 -20.99 12.70
C PRO A 3 -15.33 -21.99 12.14
N LYS A 4 -15.78 -23.20 11.82
CA LYS A 4 -14.89 -24.22 11.26
C LYS A 4 -14.48 -23.93 9.83
N SER A 5 -15.39 -23.38 8.99
CA SER A 5 -15.06 -22.96 7.62
C SER A 5 -14.10 -21.75 7.63
N ILE A 6 -14.29 -20.82 8.57
CA ILE A 6 -13.38 -19.70 8.78
C ILE A 6 -12.00 -20.22 9.18
N LEU A 7 -11.93 -21.15 10.15
CA LEU A 7 -10.66 -21.74 10.60
C LEU A 7 -9.95 -22.49 9.46
N ASN A 8 -10.68 -23.22 8.62
CA ASN A 8 -10.10 -23.89 7.45
C ASN A 8 -9.44 -22.91 6.49
N LEU A 9 -10.15 -21.80 6.18
CA LEU A 9 -9.59 -20.75 5.34
C LEU A 9 -8.32 -20.15 5.93
N PHE A 10 -8.33 -19.81 7.23
CA PHE A 10 -7.13 -19.26 7.88
C PHE A 10 -5.98 -20.25 7.91
N SER A 11 -6.26 -21.53 8.05
CA SER A 11 -5.22 -22.58 8.01
C SER A 11 -4.53 -22.62 6.63
N VAL A 12 -5.29 -22.49 5.53
CA VAL A 12 -4.73 -22.37 4.17
C VAL A 12 -3.92 -21.10 4.03
N LEU A 13 -4.43 -19.96 4.51
CA LEU A 13 -3.75 -18.66 4.41
C LEU A 13 -2.45 -18.62 5.20
N ILE A 14 -2.45 -19.14 6.43
CA ILE A 14 -1.27 -19.23 7.29
C ILE A 14 -0.23 -20.15 6.65
N LEU A 15 -0.65 -21.29 6.08
CA LEU A 15 0.26 -22.20 5.39
C LEU A 15 0.88 -21.53 4.17
N PHE A 16 0.07 -20.81 3.36
CA PHE A 16 0.58 -20.06 2.22
C PHE A 16 1.55 -18.94 2.67
N PHE A 17 1.19 -18.19 3.73
CA PHE A 17 2.04 -17.16 4.29
C PHE A 17 3.37 -17.72 4.81
N SER A 18 3.37 -18.94 5.36
CA SER A 18 4.61 -19.56 5.87
C SER A 18 5.68 -19.71 4.78
N PHE A 19 5.28 -19.96 3.53
CA PHE A 19 6.24 -20.05 2.42
C PHE A 19 6.98 -18.74 2.15
N SER A 20 6.45 -17.59 2.57
CA SER A 20 7.15 -16.31 2.43
C SER A 20 8.45 -16.26 3.21
N PHE A 21 8.56 -16.99 4.32
CA PHE A 21 9.79 -17.04 5.13
C PHE A 21 10.97 -17.72 4.42
N VAL A 22 10.73 -18.47 3.35
CA VAL A 22 11.80 -19.08 2.54
C VAL A 22 12.70 -18.01 1.91
N PHE A 23 12.15 -16.85 1.53
CA PHE A 23 12.95 -15.78 0.93
C PHE A 23 13.95 -15.16 1.92
N PRO A 24 13.55 -14.72 3.14
CA PRO A 24 14.50 -14.27 4.15
C PRO A 24 15.51 -15.33 4.57
N ILE A 25 15.14 -16.64 4.61
CA ILE A 25 16.09 -17.74 4.85
C ILE A 25 17.18 -17.72 3.76
N PHE A 26 16.80 -17.53 2.50
CA PHE A 26 17.76 -17.48 1.38
C PHE A 26 18.68 -16.25 1.50
N ILE A 27 18.14 -15.10 1.85
CA ILE A 27 18.91 -13.87 2.08
C ILE A 27 19.90 -14.09 3.24
N SER A 28 19.45 -14.68 4.34
CA SER A 28 20.31 -14.98 5.49
C SER A 28 21.49 -15.90 5.14
N ILE A 29 21.28 -16.87 4.24
CA ILE A 29 22.37 -17.73 3.74
C ILE A 29 23.35 -16.93 2.87
N ILE A 30 22.86 -16.04 2.00
CA ILE A 30 23.71 -15.24 1.09
C ILE A 30 24.58 -14.28 1.87
N PHE A 31 24.02 -13.58 2.86
CA PHE A 31 24.72 -12.58 3.66
C PHE A 31 25.41 -13.17 4.90
N ASN A 32 25.16 -14.45 5.18
CA ASN A 32 25.71 -15.19 6.33
C ASN A 32 25.41 -14.45 7.67
N ASP A 33 24.19 -13.96 7.81
CA ASP A 33 23.73 -13.28 9.00
C ASP A 33 23.16 -14.29 10.05
N ASP A 34 23.04 -13.84 11.31
CA ASP A 34 22.62 -14.71 12.42
C ASP A 34 21.11 -15.02 12.45
N ALA A 35 20.32 -14.51 11.49
CA ALA A 35 18.88 -14.65 11.50
C ALA A 35 18.35 -15.94 10.82
N PHE A 36 19.21 -16.76 10.25
CA PHE A 36 18.82 -18.03 9.62
C PHE A 36 17.91 -18.89 10.49
N TYR A 37 18.32 -19.15 11.74
CA TYR A 37 17.53 -19.97 12.66
C TYR A 37 16.23 -19.30 13.10
N ILE A 38 16.17 -17.97 13.11
CA ILE A 38 14.96 -17.20 13.40
C ILE A 38 13.89 -17.52 12.35
N PHE A 39 14.23 -17.33 11.07
CA PHE A 39 13.30 -17.59 9.98
C PHE A 39 12.97 -19.07 9.81
N LEU A 40 13.94 -19.98 10.01
CA LEU A 40 13.69 -21.42 9.93
C LEU A 40 12.71 -21.88 11.02
N LYS A 41 12.92 -21.47 12.28
CA LYS A 41 11.97 -21.76 13.38
C LYS A 41 10.59 -21.20 13.11
N THR A 42 10.51 -19.96 12.59
CA THR A 42 9.23 -19.33 12.24
C THR A 42 8.53 -20.10 11.11
N PHE A 43 9.24 -20.44 10.06
CA PHE A 43 8.71 -21.25 8.95
C PHE A 43 8.11 -22.56 9.44
N ILE A 44 8.84 -23.32 10.26
CA ILE A 44 8.39 -24.62 10.80
C ILE A 44 7.18 -24.44 11.71
N SER A 45 7.22 -23.51 12.65
CA SER A 45 6.13 -23.29 13.60
C SER A 45 4.84 -22.84 12.93
N ILE A 46 4.91 -21.89 12.02
CA ILE A 46 3.74 -21.38 11.28
C ILE A 46 3.19 -22.43 10.32
N SER A 47 4.07 -23.18 9.62
CA SER A 47 3.63 -24.30 8.77
C SER A 47 2.93 -25.38 9.58
N LEU A 48 3.44 -25.71 10.77
CA LEU A 48 2.83 -26.70 11.66
C LEU A 48 1.42 -26.26 12.08
N VAL A 49 1.26 -24.99 12.49
CA VAL A 49 -0.06 -24.43 12.86
C VAL A 49 -1.03 -24.52 11.68
N GLY A 50 -0.60 -24.15 10.46
CA GLY A 50 -1.41 -24.27 9.26
C GLY A 50 -1.84 -25.71 8.95
N VAL A 51 -0.90 -26.67 9.02
CA VAL A 51 -1.18 -28.08 8.75
C VAL A 51 -2.13 -28.67 9.82
N VAL A 52 -1.89 -28.40 11.09
CA VAL A 52 -2.76 -28.85 12.19
C VAL A 52 -4.17 -28.29 11.99
N GLY A 53 -4.30 -27.01 11.67
CA GLY A 53 -5.59 -26.39 11.41
C GLY A 53 -6.34 -27.04 10.23
N LEU A 54 -5.64 -27.40 9.14
CA LEU A 54 -6.23 -28.14 8.01
C LEU A 54 -6.69 -29.54 8.40
N ILE A 55 -5.92 -30.26 9.21
CA ILE A 55 -6.30 -31.60 9.70
C ILE A 55 -7.57 -31.53 10.57
N LEU A 56 -7.64 -30.56 11.49
CA LEU A 56 -8.79 -30.34 12.36
C LEU A 56 -10.07 -29.93 11.63
N THR A 57 -9.91 -29.33 10.45
CA THR A 57 -11.02 -28.82 9.63
C THR A 57 -11.31 -29.69 8.40
N ARG A 58 -10.73 -30.88 8.32
CA ARG A 58 -10.98 -31.84 7.24
C ARG A 58 -12.47 -32.25 7.20
N ASN A 59 -13.08 -32.32 6.01
CA ASN A 59 -14.48 -32.72 5.77
C ASN A 59 -15.55 -31.66 6.15
N ILE A 60 -15.26 -30.39 6.03
CA ILE A 60 -16.24 -29.33 6.26
C ILE A 60 -16.74 -28.79 4.92
N ASN A 61 -18.06 -28.67 4.78
CA ASN A 61 -18.66 -27.95 3.65
C ASN A 61 -18.39 -26.44 3.80
N ASN A 62 -17.68 -25.88 2.83
CA ASN A 62 -17.22 -24.50 2.84
C ASN A 62 -18.30 -23.50 2.38
N GLU A 63 -19.50 -23.55 2.94
CA GLU A 63 -20.50 -22.52 2.70
C GLU A 63 -20.26 -21.32 3.62
N LEU A 64 -19.66 -20.28 3.07
CA LEU A 64 -19.42 -19.00 3.75
C LEU A 64 -20.50 -17.99 3.39
N SER A 65 -21.05 -17.31 4.37
CA SER A 65 -22.00 -16.22 4.19
C SER A 65 -21.30 -14.87 3.93
N GLN A 66 -22.04 -13.88 3.46
CA GLN A 66 -21.49 -12.52 3.26
C GLN A 66 -20.95 -11.90 4.56
N LYS A 67 -21.58 -12.18 5.70
CA LYS A 67 -21.12 -11.72 7.01
C LYS A 67 -19.77 -12.34 7.40
N ASP A 68 -19.56 -13.61 7.03
CA ASP A 68 -18.28 -14.29 7.26
C ASP A 68 -17.15 -13.63 6.46
N GLY A 69 -17.46 -13.09 5.26
CA GLY A 69 -16.48 -12.37 4.45
C GLY A 69 -15.86 -11.15 5.13
N PHE A 70 -16.66 -10.31 5.80
CA PHE A 70 -16.14 -9.16 6.53
C PHE A 70 -15.26 -9.56 7.72
N VAL A 71 -15.69 -10.58 8.47
CA VAL A 71 -14.91 -11.11 9.59
C VAL A 71 -13.57 -11.67 9.09
N ILE A 72 -13.59 -12.39 7.98
CA ILE A 72 -12.37 -12.93 7.36
C ILE A 72 -11.38 -11.81 7.00
N ILE A 73 -11.82 -10.71 6.42
CA ILE A 73 -10.92 -9.60 6.05
C ILE A 73 -10.25 -8.99 7.29
N VAL A 74 -11.02 -8.67 8.34
CA VAL A 74 -10.46 -8.09 9.56
C VAL A 74 -9.48 -9.07 10.23
N MET A 75 -9.90 -10.33 10.38
CA MET A 75 -9.07 -11.37 10.96
C MET A 75 -7.82 -11.68 10.14
N PHE A 76 -7.89 -11.54 8.82
CA PHE A 76 -6.74 -11.71 7.92
C PHE A 76 -5.60 -10.78 8.31
N TRP A 77 -5.85 -9.48 8.43
CA TRP A 77 -4.83 -8.51 8.84
C TRP A 77 -4.24 -8.83 10.21
N VAL A 78 -5.09 -9.14 11.18
CA VAL A 78 -4.66 -9.43 12.56
C VAL A 78 -3.85 -10.73 12.63
N VAL A 79 -4.35 -11.82 12.05
CA VAL A 79 -3.70 -13.14 12.11
C VAL A 79 -2.37 -13.16 11.37
N LEU A 80 -2.31 -12.55 10.18
CA LEU A 80 -1.04 -12.50 9.45
C LEU A 80 -0.02 -11.59 10.13
N SER A 81 -0.45 -10.51 10.77
CA SER A 81 0.46 -9.66 11.54
C SER A 81 1.00 -10.38 12.77
N PHE A 82 0.19 -11.19 13.44
CA PHE A 82 0.69 -12.06 14.52
C PHE A 82 1.69 -13.09 14.01
N ALA A 83 1.39 -13.76 12.90
CA ALA A 83 2.32 -14.72 12.30
C ALA A 83 3.62 -14.02 11.85
N GLY A 84 3.49 -12.84 11.25
CA GLY A 84 4.62 -12.04 10.76
C GLY A 84 5.44 -11.37 11.88
N SER A 85 4.92 -11.26 13.11
CA SER A 85 5.65 -10.68 14.23
C SER A 85 6.69 -11.63 14.85
N ILE A 86 6.57 -12.93 14.59
CA ILE A 86 7.43 -13.94 15.22
C ILE A 86 8.92 -13.72 14.92
N PRO A 87 9.37 -13.43 13.70
CA PRO A 87 10.78 -13.13 13.44
C PRO A 87 11.31 -11.94 14.24
N PHE A 88 10.53 -10.86 14.35
CA PHE A 88 10.90 -9.69 15.14
C PHE A 88 11.00 -10.00 16.64
N TYR A 89 10.06 -10.78 17.17
CA TYR A 89 10.10 -11.23 18.55
C TYR A 89 11.33 -12.11 18.82
N LEU A 90 11.64 -13.05 17.94
CA LEU A 90 12.80 -13.92 18.06
C LEU A 90 14.13 -13.17 17.86
N SER A 91 14.13 -12.01 17.21
CA SER A 91 15.29 -11.12 17.12
C SER A 91 15.51 -10.25 18.36
N GLY A 92 14.64 -10.37 19.40
CA GLY A 92 14.80 -9.69 20.68
C GLY A 92 13.90 -8.47 20.89
N MET A 93 12.99 -8.16 19.98
CA MET A 93 12.00 -7.10 20.19
C MET A 93 10.93 -7.51 21.19
N SER A 94 10.29 -6.53 21.85
CA SER A 94 9.12 -6.79 22.68
C SER A 94 7.96 -7.38 21.87
N ILE A 95 7.01 -8.08 22.48
CA ILE A 95 5.83 -8.62 21.78
C ILE A 95 5.02 -7.51 21.13
N ILE A 96 4.86 -6.37 21.80
CA ILE A 96 4.07 -5.23 21.30
C ILE A 96 4.77 -4.60 20.10
N ASP A 97 6.07 -4.32 20.20
CA ASP A 97 6.86 -3.72 19.12
C ASP A 97 6.94 -4.65 17.91
N SER A 98 7.12 -5.96 18.14
CA SER A 98 7.14 -6.96 17.08
C SER A 98 5.82 -7.02 16.31
N PHE A 99 4.70 -6.97 17.03
CA PHE A 99 3.38 -6.93 16.41
C PHE A 99 3.14 -5.62 15.66
N PHE A 100 3.55 -4.47 16.25
CA PHE A 100 3.45 -3.17 15.59
C PHE A 100 4.23 -3.14 14.29
N GLU A 101 5.50 -3.57 14.30
CA GLU A 101 6.37 -3.58 13.11
C GLU A 101 5.80 -4.49 12.01
N SER A 102 5.31 -5.68 12.37
CA SER A 102 4.67 -6.60 11.44
C SER A 102 3.36 -6.06 10.88
N MET A 103 2.50 -5.48 11.72
CA MET A 103 1.24 -4.86 11.30
C MET A 103 1.52 -3.69 10.37
N SER A 104 2.44 -2.80 10.74
CA SER A 104 2.87 -1.68 9.92
C SER A 104 3.42 -2.14 8.56
N GLY A 105 4.19 -3.24 8.55
CA GLY A 105 4.68 -3.85 7.31
C GLY A 105 3.53 -4.34 6.42
N ILE A 106 2.70 -5.25 6.93
CA ILE A 106 1.63 -5.89 6.15
C ILE A 106 0.56 -4.88 5.70
N THR A 107 0.23 -3.90 6.54
CA THR A 107 -0.73 -2.85 6.16
C THR A 107 -0.13 -1.74 5.30
N THR A 108 1.16 -1.84 4.94
CA THR A 108 1.91 -0.82 4.19
C THR A 108 1.87 0.58 4.84
N THR A 109 1.80 0.62 6.17
CA THR A 109 1.75 1.88 6.93
C THR A 109 3.10 2.58 6.96
N GLY A 110 4.21 1.82 7.04
CA GLY A 110 5.57 2.35 7.03
C GLY A 110 6.05 2.99 8.34
N ALA A 111 5.23 3.00 9.38
CA ALA A 111 5.65 3.44 10.71
C ALA A 111 6.53 2.37 11.37
N THR A 112 7.65 2.78 11.98
CA THR A 112 8.58 1.87 12.64
C THR A 112 8.87 2.31 14.07
N VAL A 113 9.05 1.33 14.96
CA VAL A 113 9.52 1.52 16.34
C VAL A 113 11.01 1.21 16.48
N ILE A 114 11.65 0.77 15.40
CA ILE A 114 13.08 0.43 15.39
C ILE A 114 13.88 1.73 15.24
N SER A 115 14.69 2.03 16.24
CA SER A 115 15.49 3.25 16.30
C SER A 115 16.81 3.17 15.51
N ASN A 116 17.34 1.96 15.31
CA ASN A 116 18.59 1.74 14.58
C ASN A 116 18.41 0.65 13.52
N ILE A 117 17.96 1.07 12.34
CA ILE A 117 17.67 0.17 11.21
C ILE A 117 18.97 -0.39 10.64
N ASP A 118 20.01 0.45 10.53
CA ASP A 118 21.31 0.07 9.93
C ASP A 118 22.05 -1.04 10.70
N ALA A 119 21.67 -1.31 11.96
CA ALA A 119 22.24 -2.39 12.75
C ALA A 119 21.50 -3.74 12.63
N LEU A 120 20.40 -3.78 11.87
CA LEU A 120 19.63 -5.02 11.69
C LEU A 120 20.31 -5.95 10.66
N PRO A 121 20.19 -7.29 10.85
CA PRO A 121 20.57 -8.24 9.82
C PRO A 121 19.85 -8.00 8.49
N GLU A 122 20.54 -8.21 7.38
CA GLU A 122 20.01 -8.01 6.02
C GLU A 122 18.74 -8.81 5.77
N SER A 123 18.65 -10.02 6.29
CA SER A 123 17.45 -10.85 6.16
C SER A 123 16.23 -10.26 6.88
N ILE A 124 16.42 -9.59 8.03
CA ILE A 124 15.36 -8.86 8.75
C ILE A 124 14.95 -7.60 7.96
N LEU A 125 15.92 -6.86 7.43
CA LEU A 125 15.66 -5.69 6.58
C LEU A 125 14.86 -6.09 5.33
N PHE A 126 15.30 -7.13 4.64
CA PHE A 126 14.57 -7.68 3.49
C PHE A 126 13.15 -8.11 3.86
N TYR A 127 13.00 -8.79 5.01
CA TYR A 127 11.70 -9.27 5.49
C TYR A 127 10.72 -8.11 5.72
N ARG A 128 11.15 -7.00 6.30
CA ARG A 128 10.34 -5.78 6.48
C ARG A 128 9.78 -5.30 5.14
N GLN A 129 10.65 -5.17 4.12
CA GLN A 129 10.27 -4.73 2.78
C GLN A 129 9.31 -5.72 2.10
N MET A 130 9.59 -7.02 2.26
CA MET A 130 8.75 -8.08 1.71
C MET A 130 7.36 -8.10 2.33
N LEU A 131 7.21 -7.81 3.64
CA LEU A 131 5.91 -7.68 4.27
C LEU A 131 5.08 -6.57 3.61
N GLN A 132 5.69 -5.41 3.33
CA GLN A 132 5.01 -4.32 2.62
C GLN A 132 4.63 -4.74 1.20
N TRP A 133 5.54 -5.38 0.49
CA TRP A 133 5.27 -5.83 -0.88
C TRP A 133 4.12 -6.83 -0.95
N MET A 134 4.06 -7.77 -0.01
CA MET A 134 2.96 -8.73 0.09
C MET A 134 1.65 -8.06 0.50
N GLY A 135 1.72 -7.09 1.41
CA GLY A 135 0.56 -6.35 1.88
C GLY A 135 -0.07 -5.47 0.81
N GLY A 136 0.75 -4.77 0.04
CA GLY A 136 0.29 -3.77 -0.94
C GLY A 136 -0.68 -4.30 -1.98
N MET A 137 -0.40 -5.46 -2.54
CA MET A 137 -1.27 -6.11 -3.54
C MET A 137 -1.82 -7.45 -3.07
N GLY A 138 -1.22 -8.02 -2.02
CA GLY A 138 -1.50 -9.39 -1.59
C GLY A 138 -2.95 -9.60 -1.21
N LEU A 139 -3.57 -8.66 -0.49
CA LEU A 139 -4.95 -8.76 -0.07
C LEU A 139 -5.92 -8.73 -1.26
N ILE A 140 -5.71 -7.84 -2.23
CA ILE A 140 -6.59 -7.69 -3.39
C ILE A 140 -6.55 -8.97 -4.24
N VAL A 141 -5.35 -9.47 -4.48
CA VAL A 141 -5.15 -10.69 -5.29
C VAL A 141 -5.64 -11.91 -4.54
N LEU A 142 -5.36 -12.00 -3.25
CA LEU A 142 -5.82 -13.12 -2.43
C LEU A 142 -7.35 -13.15 -2.32
N ALA A 143 -7.98 -12.01 -2.07
CA ALA A 143 -9.43 -11.89 -2.04
C ALA A 143 -10.05 -12.30 -3.39
N ILE A 144 -9.48 -11.84 -4.51
CA ILE A 144 -9.98 -12.15 -5.84
C ILE A 144 -9.68 -13.62 -6.24
N ALA A 145 -8.55 -14.19 -5.85
CA ALA A 145 -8.14 -15.55 -6.22
C ALA A 145 -8.76 -16.62 -5.32
N VAL A 146 -8.88 -16.37 -4.02
CA VAL A 146 -9.34 -17.35 -3.03
C VAL A 146 -10.87 -17.38 -2.88
N MET A 147 -11.53 -16.22 -2.98
CA MET A 147 -12.99 -16.15 -2.82
C MET A 147 -13.82 -16.95 -3.82
N PRO A 148 -13.47 -17.02 -5.12
CA PRO A 148 -14.19 -17.90 -6.04
C PRO A 148 -14.05 -19.38 -5.68
N LEU A 149 -12.92 -19.77 -5.08
CA LEU A 149 -12.68 -21.15 -4.63
C LEU A 149 -13.56 -21.52 -3.42
N LEU A 150 -14.01 -20.51 -2.66
CA LEU A 150 -14.86 -20.68 -1.49
C LEU A 150 -16.36 -20.61 -1.80
N GLY A 151 -16.76 -20.54 -3.08
CA GLY A 151 -18.17 -20.44 -3.48
C GLY A 151 -18.86 -19.13 -3.08
N ILE A 152 -18.14 -18.22 -2.42
CA ILE A 152 -18.66 -16.90 -2.09
C ILE A 152 -18.59 -16.07 -3.37
N GLY A 153 -19.70 -15.45 -3.74
CA GLY A 153 -19.73 -14.52 -4.86
C GLY A 153 -18.70 -13.42 -4.66
N GLY A 154 -17.46 -13.64 -5.12
CA GLY A 154 -16.31 -12.73 -4.99
C GLY A 154 -16.57 -11.30 -5.50
N GLY A 155 -17.72 -11.08 -6.16
CA GLY A 155 -18.16 -9.77 -6.63
C GLY A 155 -18.47 -8.76 -5.53
N GLN A 156 -18.80 -9.18 -4.30
CA GLN A 156 -19.18 -8.22 -3.25
C GLN A 156 -17.99 -7.68 -2.44
N ILE A 157 -16.99 -8.52 -2.19
CA ILE A 157 -15.76 -8.06 -1.52
C ILE A 157 -14.89 -7.27 -2.50
N TYR A 158 -14.88 -7.65 -3.78
CA TYR A 158 -14.32 -6.84 -4.85
C TYR A 158 -14.91 -5.42 -4.86
N LYS A 159 -16.22 -5.28 -4.65
CA LYS A 159 -16.91 -3.98 -4.58
C LYS A 159 -16.58 -3.18 -3.31
N THR A 160 -16.24 -3.83 -2.22
CA THR A 160 -15.90 -3.15 -0.94
C THR A 160 -14.44 -2.70 -0.87
N GLU A 161 -13.52 -3.50 -1.39
CA GLU A 161 -12.08 -3.20 -1.36
C GLU A 161 -11.62 -2.32 -2.54
N ILE A 162 -12.35 -2.35 -3.65
CA ILE A 162 -12.06 -1.53 -4.83
C ILE A 162 -13.29 -0.66 -5.14
N PRO A 163 -13.58 0.37 -4.33
CA PRO A 163 -14.65 1.31 -4.62
C PRO A 163 -14.29 2.19 -5.82
N GLY A 164 -15.27 2.56 -6.60
CA GLY A 164 -15.13 3.45 -7.73
C GLY A 164 -15.47 2.79 -9.07
N ALA A 165 -15.06 3.40 -10.16
CA ALA A 165 -15.36 2.95 -11.54
C ALA A 165 -14.96 1.49 -11.84
N MET A 166 -14.08 0.91 -11.04
CA MET A 166 -13.71 -0.51 -11.11
C MET A 166 -14.81 -1.47 -10.66
N GLY A 167 -15.67 -1.07 -9.73
CA GLY A 167 -16.74 -1.95 -9.21
C GLY A 167 -17.82 -2.29 -10.26
N GLU A 168 -17.97 -1.46 -11.29
CA GLU A 168 -18.98 -1.62 -12.32
C GLU A 168 -18.45 -2.25 -13.62
N GLN A 169 -17.15 -2.06 -13.93
CA GLN A 169 -16.53 -2.62 -15.13
C GLN A 169 -15.63 -3.80 -14.78
N ARG A 170 -16.07 -5.02 -15.05
CA ARG A 170 -15.18 -6.18 -15.03
C ARG A 170 -14.12 -6.01 -16.12
N LEU A 171 -12.85 -6.03 -15.77
CA LEU A 171 -11.74 -5.92 -16.72
C LEU A 171 -11.72 -7.11 -17.68
N THR A 172 -12.11 -8.27 -17.17
CA THR A 172 -12.26 -9.52 -17.92
C THR A 172 -13.53 -10.27 -17.45
N PRO A 173 -14.08 -11.18 -18.27
CA PRO A 173 -15.22 -11.99 -17.89
C PRO A 173 -14.97 -12.88 -16.66
N ARG A 174 -13.70 -13.18 -16.36
CA ARG A 174 -13.29 -14.03 -15.24
C ARG A 174 -12.48 -13.24 -14.22
N ILE A 175 -12.91 -13.32 -12.97
CA ILE A 175 -12.24 -12.65 -11.83
C ILE A 175 -10.76 -13.05 -11.72
N LYS A 176 -10.46 -14.33 -11.97
CA LYS A 176 -9.09 -14.86 -11.98
C LYS A 176 -8.18 -14.16 -12.99
N GLU A 177 -8.66 -13.91 -14.20
CA GLU A 177 -7.88 -13.24 -15.26
C GLU A 177 -7.59 -11.77 -14.88
N THR A 178 -8.55 -11.10 -14.26
CA THR A 178 -8.36 -9.75 -13.73
C THR A 178 -7.26 -9.73 -12.66
N ALA A 179 -7.31 -10.66 -11.71
CA ALA A 179 -6.30 -10.77 -10.65
C ALA A 179 -4.90 -11.02 -11.21
N GLN A 180 -4.79 -11.95 -12.16
CA GLN A 180 -3.50 -12.27 -12.81
C GLN A 180 -2.93 -11.06 -13.56
N ALA A 181 -3.77 -10.30 -14.27
CA ALA A 181 -3.34 -9.11 -14.99
C ALA A 181 -2.84 -8.01 -14.04
N LEU A 182 -3.56 -7.76 -12.95
CA LEU A 182 -3.16 -6.78 -11.94
C LEU A 182 -1.85 -7.20 -11.24
N TRP A 183 -1.72 -8.48 -10.91
CA TRP A 183 -0.52 -9.02 -10.29
C TRP A 183 0.72 -8.94 -11.21
N SER A 184 0.54 -9.24 -12.51
CA SER A 184 1.64 -9.11 -13.47
C SER A 184 2.08 -7.66 -13.67
N ILE A 185 1.17 -6.68 -13.61
CA ILE A 185 1.52 -5.25 -13.64
C ILE A 185 2.33 -4.89 -12.38
N TYR A 186 1.86 -5.31 -11.20
CA TYR A 186 2.54 -5.03 -9.93
C TYR A 186 3.96 -5.61 -9.90
N LEU A 187 4.11 -6.87 -10.29
CA LEU A 187 5.40 -7.53 -10.39
C LEU A 187 6.30 -6.84 -11.44
N GLY A 188 5.73 -6.51 -12.60
CA GLY A 188 6.44 -5.79 -13.66
C GLY A 188 6.97 -4.43 -13.19
N LEU A 189 6.14 -3.64 -12.50
CA LEU A 189 6.57 -2.37 -11.91
C LEU A 189 7.69 -2.58 -10.88
N THR A 190 7.59 -3.61 -10.04
CA THR A 190 8.63 -3.92 -9.04
C THR A 190 9.96 -4.27 -9.70
N ILE A 191 9.95 -5.12 -10.74
CA ILE A 191 11.17 -5.52 -11.46
C ILE A 191 11.80 -4.31 -12.14
N VAL A 192 11.01 -3.49 -12.84
CA VAL A 192 11.53 -2.30 -13.54
C VAL A 192 12.07 -1.28 -12.53
N CYS A 193 11.37 -1.08 -11.40
CA CYS A 193 11.84 -0.21 -10.33
C CYS A 193 13.19 -0.68 -9.76
N ALA A 194 13.33 -1.97 -9.45
CA ALA A 194 14.57 -2.55 -8.94
C ALA A 194 15.73 -2.40 -9.93
N LEU A 195 15.49 -2.66 -11.22
CA LEU A 195 16.48 -2.47 -12.26
C LEU A 195 16.94 -1.01 -12.38
N LEU A 196 16.01 -0.06 -12.33
CA LEU A 196 16.34 1.37 -12.40
C LEU A 196 17.06 1.85 -11.15
N TYR A 197 16.70 1.37 -9.95
CA TYR A 197 17.44 1.66 -8.72
C TYR A 197 18.87 1.13 -8.77
N TYR A 198 19.05 -0.11 -9.25
CA TYR A 198 20.37 -0.69 -9.45
C TYR A 198 21.23 0.11 -10.44
N LEU A 199 20.66 0.48 -11.59
CA LEU A 199 21.31 1.36 -12.57
C LEU A 199 21.56 2.77 -12.04
N GLY A 200 20.75 3.24 -11.10
CA GLY A 200 20.90 4.51 -10.39
C GLY A 200 22.02 4.52 -9.35
N GLY A 201 22.62 3.35 -9.04
CA GLY A 201 23.76 3.22 -8.14
C GLY A 201 23.45 2.59 -6.78
N MET A 202 22.25 2.07 -6.55
CA MET A 202 21.97 1.25 -5.36
C MET A 202 22.67 -0.11 -5.43
N SER A 203 22.99 -0.69 -4.27
CA SER A 203 23.39 -2.09 -4.19
C SER A 203 22.26 -3.00 -4.71
N PRO A 204 22.54 -4.21 -5.22
CA PRO A 204 21.47 -5.14 -5.64
C PRO A 204 20.46 -5.44 -4.53
N PHE A 205 20.93 -5.51 -3.28
CA PHE A 205 20.10 -5.73 -2.11
C PHE A 205 19.15 -4.55 -1.85
N ASP A 206 19.70 -3.33 -1.81
CA ASP A 206 18.90 -2.11 -1.60
C ASP A 206 17.93 -1.86 -2.75
N ALA A 207 18.38 -2.10 -3.99
CA ALA A 207 17.53 -1.90 -5.17
C ALA A 207 16.28 -2.78 -5.13
N VAL A 208 16.42 -4.06 -4.79
CA VAL A 208 15.28 -4.99 -4.67
C VAL A 208 14.41 -4.63 -3.46
N SER A 209 15.01 -4.38 -2.32
CA SER A 209 14.32 -4.06 -1.08
C SER A 209 13.52 -2.76 -1.21
N HIS A 210 14.14 -1.67 -1.66
CA HIS A 210 13.43 -0.39 -1.87
C HIS A 210 12.40 -0.46 -3.00
N ALA A 211 12.62 -1.23 -4.06
CA ALA A 211 11.62 -1.41 -5.10
C ALA A 211 10.34 -2.07 -4.57
N MET A 212 10.47 -3.07 -3.70
CA MET A 212 9.32 -3.69 -3.03
C MET A 212 8.54 -2.66 -2.22
N SER A 213 9.22 -1.85 -1.39
CA SER A 213 8.57 -0.82 -0.57
C SER A 213 8.00 0.33 -1.40
N THR A 214 8.71 0.79 -2.45
CA THR A 214 8.27 1.88 -3.33
C THR A 214 7.00 1.52 -4.08
N VAL A 215 6.96 0.34 -4.70
CA VAL A 215 5.80 -0.10 -5.48
C VAL A 215 4.64 -0.48 -4.59
N ALA A 216 4.90 -0.94 -3.37
CA ALA A 216 3.90 -1.16 -2.34
C ALA A 216 3.41 0.15 -1.67
N ILE A 217 4.04 1.30 -1.95
CA ILE A 217 3.73 2.56 -1.26
C ILE A 217 3.84 2.37 0.27
N GLY A 218 4.88 1.67 0.72
CA GLY A 218 5.01 1.24 2.11
C GLY A 218 5.92 2.13 2.96
N GLY A 219 6.99 2.68 2.39
CA GLY A 219 7.87 3.65 3.04
C GLY A 219 8.94 3.06 3.97
N PHE A 220 9.01 1.75 4.18
CA PHE A 220 10.13 1.15 4.88
C PHE A 220 11.41 1.25 4.06
N SER A 221 12.51 1.56 4.73
CA SER A 221 13.86 1.59 4.16
C SER A 221 14.77 0.58 4.84
N THR A 222 15.88 0.25 4.19
CA THR A 222 17.00 -0.51 4.76
C THR A 222 17.94 0.39 5.57
N HIS A 223 17.75 1.71 5.53
CA HIS A 223 18.60 2.72 6.18
C HIS A 223 17.77 3.68 7.04
N ASN A 224 18.37 4.20 8.11
CA ASN A 224 17.74 5.18 9.01
C ASN A 224 17.36 6.48 8.28
N GLU A 225 18.21 6.93 7.35
CA GLU A 225 17.98 8.15 6.57
C GLU A 225 17.04 7.96 5.38
N SER A 226 16.39 6.80 5.28
CA SER A 226 15.47 6.46 4.19
C SER A 226 16.14 6.63 2.80
N ILE A 227 15.46 7.20 1.81
CA ILE A 227 16.02 7.46 0.47
C ILE A 227 17.14 8.50 0.51
N GLY A 228 17.17 9.38 1.53
CA GLY A 228 18.24 10.37 1.74
C GLY A 228 19.63 9.76 1.87
N TYR A 229 19.74 8.53 2.39
CA TYR A 229 21.00 7.81 2.52
C TYR A 229 21.81 7.73 1.22
N PHE A 230 21.14 7.56 0.09
CA PHE A 230 21.81 7.40 -1.21
C PHE A 230 22.36 8.72 -1.78
N ASN A 231 21.88 9.85 -1.28
CA ASN A 231 22.29 11.20 -1.72
C ASN A 231 22.41 11.33 -3.25
N SER A 232 21.45 10.78 -3.99
CA SER A 232 21.43 10.69 -5.45
C SER A 232 20.12 11.20 -6.02
N THR A 233 20.18 12.30 -6.76
CA THR A 233 19.02 12.86 -7.45
C THR A 233 18.39 11.88 -8.44
N THR A 234 19.19 11.02 -9.06
CA THR A 234 18.68 9.97 -9.96
C THR A 234 17.79 8.98 -9.21
N ILE A 235 18.22 8.50 -8.05
CA ILE A 235 17.45 7.59 -7.21
C ILE A 235 16.15 8.24 -6.73
N GLU A 236 16.22 9.50 -6.30
CA GLU A 236 15.05 10.27 -5.86
C GLU A 236 14.01 10.45 -6.98
N ILE A 237 14.45 10.75 -8.21
CA ILE A 237 13.55 10.87 -9.37
C ILE A 237 12.89 9.52 -9.68
N ILE A 238 13.66 8.43 -9.67
CA ILE A 238 13.11 7.08 -9.87
C ILE A 238 12.05 6.78 -8.80
N CYS A 239 12.36 7.09 -7.52
CA CYS A 239 11.43 6.93 -6.40
C CYS A 239 10.13 7.70 -6.64
N ILE A 240 10.21 8.99 -6.97
CA ILE A 240 9.04 9.84 -7.28
C ILE A 240 8.18 9.22 -8.39
N VAL A 241 8.80 8.81 -9.48
CA VAL A 241 8.08 8.24 -10.63
C VAL A 241 7.33 6.96 -10.24
N PHE A 242 7.98 6.05 -9.50
CA PHE A 242 7.33 4.80 -9.11
C PHE A 242 6.31 4.96 -7.98
N MET A 243 6.51 5.89 -7.04
CA MET A 243 5.46 6.28 -6.08
C MET A 243 4.20 6.77 -6.80
N LEU A 244 4.34 7.64 -7.80
CA LEU A 244 3.21 8.14 -8.59
C LEU A 244 2.55 7.03 -9.41
N LEU A 245 3.33 6.19 -10.11
CA LEU A 245 2.79 5.06 -10.86
C LEU A 245 1.99 4.12 -9.94
N SER A 246 2.50 3.81 -8.76
CA SER A 246 1.80 2.94 -7.81
C SER A 246 0.58 3.60 -7.17
N ALA A 247 0.54 4.94 -7.10
CA ALA A 247 -0.60 5.71 -6.61
C ALA A 247 -1.74 5.84 -7.63
N PHE A 248 -1.49 5.58 -8.92
CA PHE A 248 -2.53 5.58 -9.93
C PHE A 248 -3.32 4.26 -9.92
N SER A 249 -4.56 4.32 -10.41
CA SER A 249 -5.41 3.12 -10.53
C SER A 249 -4.77 2.06 -11.42
N PHE A 250 -4.63 0.84 -10.90
CA PHE A 250 -4.11 -0.30 -11.66
C PHE A 250 -4.98 -0.67 -12.88
N THR A 251 -6.26 -0.25 -12.87
CA THR A 251 -7.11 -0.35 -14.07
C THR A 251 -6.58 0.50 -15.21
N LEU A 252 -6.09 1.70 -14.93
CA LEU A 252 -5.52 2.56 -15.97
C LEU A 252 -4.24 1.95 -16.55
N HIS A 253 -3.38 1.34 -15.71
CA HIS A 253 -2.23 0.57 -16.18
C HIS A 253 -2.66 -0.60 -17.08
N TYR A 254 -3.69 -1.34 -16.69
CA TYR A 254 -4.24 -2.41 -17.52
C TYR A 254 -4.68 -1.92 -18.90
N PHE A 255 -5.42 -0.80 -18.96
CA PHE A 255 -5.84 -0.22 -20.24
C PHE A 255 -4.65 0.28 -21.05
N ALA A 256 -3.65 0.89 -20.41
CA ALA A 256 -2.46 1.38 -21.10
C ALA A 256 -1.64 0.24 -21.72
N ILE A 257 -1.37 -0.83 -20.94
CA ILE A 257 -0.49 -1.93 -21.33
C ILE A 257 -1.22 -2.93 -22.22
N TYR A 258 -2.32 -3.52 -21.74
CA TYR A 258 -3.00 -4.61 -22.44
C TYR A 258 -3.94 -4.14 -23.55
N ARG A 259 -4.56 -2.97 -23.40
CA ARG A 259 -5.47 -2.39 -24.41
C ARG A 259 -4.81 -1.34 -25.27
N ARG A 260 -3.54 -1.02 -25.05
CA ARG A 260 -2.76 -0.01 -25.78
C ARG A 260 -3.46 1.35 -25.87
N LYS A 261 -4.13 1.77 -24.79
CA LYS A 261 -4.87 3.04 -24.70
C LYS A 261 -4.30 3.95 -23.58
N PRO A 262 -3.05 4.44 -23.70
CA PRO A 262 -2.42 5.27 -22.65
C PRO A 262 -3.14 6.62 -22.45
N LEU A 263 -3.78 7.17 -23.47
CA LEU A 263 -4.53 8.43 -23.35
C LEU A 263 -5.69 8.35 -22.35
N LYS A 264 -6.11 7.14 -21.96
CA LYS A 264 -7.20 6.96 -20.98
C LYS A 264 -6.88 7.59 -19.61
N TYR A 265 -5.60 7.75 -19.24
CA TYR A 265 -5.21 8.48 -18.04
C TYR A 265 -5.75 9.90 -18.03
N PHE A 266 -5.54 10.65 -19.13
CA PHE A 266 -5.94 12.05 -19.23
C PHE A 266 -7.45 12.27 -19.29
N TYR A 267 -8.22 11.26 -19.68
CA TYR A 267 -9.69 11.31 -19.71
C TYR A 267 -10.32 10.82 -18.40
N ASP A 268 -9.56 10.16 -17.53
CA ASP A 268 -10.07 9.68 -16.27
C ASP A 268 -10.26 10.83 -15.25
N PRO A 269 -11.47 10.99 -14.69
CA PRO A 269 -11.76 12.10 -13.79
C PRO A 269 -11.01 12.00 -12.46
N GLU A 270 -10.79 10.77 -11.95
CA GLU A 270 -10.08 10.55 -10.71
C GLU A 270 -8.59 10.87 -10.84
N PHE A 271 -7.96 10.44 -11.94
CA PHE A 271 -6.57 10.77 -12.25
C PHE A 271 -6.37 12.29 -12.32
N ARG A 272 -7.27 13.02 -13.04
CA ARG A 272 -7.19 14.49 -13.13
C ARG A 272 -7.35 15.15 -11.77
N PHE A 273 -8.29 14.66 -10.95
CA PHE A 273 -8.51 15.18 -9.61
C PHE A 273 -7.27 14.96 -8.71
N PHE A 274 -6.72 13.74 -8.68
CA PHE A 274 -5.50 13.43 -7.93
C PHE A 274 -4.34 14.33 -8.35
N PHE A 275 -4.13 14.47 -9.67
CA PHE A 275 -3.05 15.30 -10.19
C PHE A 275 -3.25 16.79 -9.88
N SER A 276 -4.49 17.27 -9.89
CA SER A 276 -4.83 18.65 -9.49
C SER A 276 -4.54 18.91 -8.02
N ILE A 277 -4.83 17.95 -7.12
CA ILE A 277 -4.50 18.04 -5.69
C ILE A 277 -2.97 18.08 -5.51
N LEU A 278 -2.24 17.19 -6.19
CA LEU A 278 -0.78 17.18 -6.13
C LEU A 278 -0.19 18.53 -6.56
N LEU A 279 -0.64 19.07 -7.69
CA LEU A 279 -0.20 20.38 -8.17
C LEU A 279 -0.56 21.50 -7.19
N LEU A 280 -1.76 21.48 -6.63
CA LEU A 280 -2.18 22.47 -5.64
C LEU A 280 -1.26 22.45 -4.41
N VAL A 281 -1.01 21.27 -3.84
CA VAL A 281 -0.12 21.12 -2.69
C VAL A 281 1.30 21.60 -3.02
N LEU A 282 1.83 21.26 -4.20
CA LEU A 282 3.14 21.72 -4.64
C LEU A 282 3.20 23.26 -4.75
N ILE A 283 2.23 23.86 -5.44
CA ILE A 283 2.18 25.32 -5.64
C ILE A 283 2.08 26.04 -4.30
N VAL A 284 1.18 25.59 -3.41
CA VAL A 284 1.00 26.22 -2.10
C VAL A 284 2.23 26.03 -1.23
N SER A 285 2.87 24.85 -1.24
CA SER A 285 4.12 24.62 -0.51
C SER A 285 5.26 25.53 -0.99
N PHE A 286 5.39 25.70 -2.31
CA PHE A 286 6.37 26.64 -2.88
C PHE A 286 6.10 28.10 -2.52
N LEU A 287 4.82 28.51 -2.54
CA LEU A 287 4.46 29.88 -2.12
C LEU A 287 4.73 30.11 -0.64
N ILE A 288 4.39 29.16 0.22
CA ILE A 288 4.69 29.24 1.65
C ILE A 288 6.21 29.36 1.86
N ASN A 289 6.99 28.51 1.18
CA ASN A 289 8.44 28.50 1.27
C ASN A 289 9.05 29.83 0.79
N LEU A 290 8.54 30.40 -0.29
CA LEU A 290 9.00 31.68 -0.85
C LEU A 290 8.69 32.88 0.08
N LEU A 291 7.54 32.84 0.75
CA LEU A 291 7.06 33.91 1.63
C LEU A 291 7.59 33.75 3.07
N SER A 292 8.07 32.56 3.44
CA SER A 292 8.63 32.32 4.77
C SER A 292 10.10 32.70 4.80
N ASN A 293 10.47 33.59 5.72
CA ASN A 293 11.88 33.95 6.01
C ASN A 293 12.48 32.98 7.06
N TYR A 294 12.20 31.68 6.96
CA TYR A 294 12.78 30.70 7.89
C TYR A 294 14.23 30.41 7.49
N GLU A 295 15.13 30.41 8.47
CA GLU A 295 16.55 30.11 8.25
C GLU A 295 16.76 28.69 7.71
N ASN A 296 15.88 27.74 8.10
CA ASN A 296 15.90 26.33 7.67
C ASN A 296 14.79 26.02 6.65
N SER A 297 14.62 26.87 5.63
CA SER A 297 13.65 26.62 4.57
C SER A 297 14.03 25.39 3.75
N PRO A 298 13.09 24.46 3.49
CA PRO A 298 13.37 23.30 2.65
C PRO A 298 13.75 23.69 1.22
N SER A 299 14.64 22.93 0.61
CA SER A 299 14.95 23.10 -0.81
C SER A 299 13.75 22.74 -1.68
N TYR A 300 13.67 23.27 -2.89
CA TYR A 300 12.58 22.92 -3.83
C TYR A 300 12.52 21.43 -4.14
N LYS A 301 13.66 20.77 -4.19
CA LYS A 301 13.79 19.33 -4.39
C LYS A 301 13.13 18.55 -3.25
N GLU A 302 13.39 18.95 -2.01
CA GLU A 302 12.80 18.33 -0.82
C GLU A 302 11.28 18.52 -0.78
N ILE A 303 10.79 19.72 -1.12
CA ILE A 303 9.33 19.97 -1.20
C ILE A 303 8.67 19.03 -2.20
N VAL A 304 9.26 18.87 -3.41
CA VAL A 304 8.70 17.97 -4.43
C VAL A 304 8.67 16.53 -3.94
N PHE A 305 9.79 16.04 -3.41
CA PHE A 305 9.90 14.65 -2.95
C PHE A 305 8.91 14.34 -1.83
N HIS A 306 8.90 15.15 -0.76
CA HIS A 306 8.02 14.92 0.38
C HIS A 306 6.54 15.14 0.03
N SER A 307 6.21 16.09 -0.86
CA SER A 307 4.83 16.25 -1.33
C SER A 307 4.34 15.01 -2.05
N VAL A 308 5.13 14.43 -2.95
CA VAL A 308 4.77 13.19 -3.63
C VAL A 308 4.69 12.03 -2.63
N SER A 309 5.69 11.88 -1.76
CA SER A 309 5.75 10.83 -0.76
C SER A 309 4.53 10.85 0.18
N MET A 310 4.13 12.03 0.65
CA MET A 310 2.98 12.17 1.56
C MET A 310 1.64 12.00 0.85
N ILE A 311 1.43 12.61 -0.33
CA ILE A 311 0.16 12.50 -1.06
C ILE A 311 -0.08 11.09 -1.58
N THR A 312 0.98 10.38 -2.00
CA THR A 312 0.89 8.96 -2.35
C THR A 312 0.72 8.06 -1.14
N THR A 313 0.91 8.61 0.08
CA THR A 313 0.92 7.88 1.36
C THR A 313 2.08 6.89 1.51
N THR A 314 3.22 7.15 0.83
CA THR A 314 4.39 6.27 0.90
C THR A 314 5.19 6.47 2.19
N GLY A 315 5.52 7.71 2.54
CA GLY A 315 6.25 8.03 3.77
C GLY A 315 7.78 7.97 3.66
N PHE A 316 8.37 7.83 2.48
CA PHE A 316 9.82 8.00 2.30
C PHE A 316 10.27 9.42 2.56
N SER A 317 11.49 9.59 3.06
CA SER A 317 12.13 10.89 3.31
C SER A 317 13.49 10.99 2.64
N ILE A 318 13.92 12.21 2.32
CA ILE A 318 15.28 12.53 1.84
C ILE A 318 15.98 13.54 2.75
N SER A 319 15.27 14.11 3.72
CA SER A 319 15.77 15.04 4.71
C SER A 319 14.90 15.01 5.96
N ASP A 320 15.40 15.55 7.06
CA ASP A 320 14.62 15.75 8.28
C ASP A 320 13.63 16.90 8.11
N THR A 321 12.36 16.59 8.30
CA THR A 321 11.23 17.53 8.17
C THR A 321 10.85 18.20 9.50
N SER A 322 11.52 17.87 10.60
CA SER A 322 11.17 18.37 11.95
C SER A 322 11.27 19.90 12.09
N ASN A 323 12.18 20.51 11.33
CA ASN A 323 12.41 21.94 11.32
C ASN A 323 11.68 22.72 10.22
N TRP A 324 10.81 22.05 9.48
CA TRP A 324 10.03 22.69 8.41
C TRP A 324 8.95 23.62 8.96
N PRO A 325 8.54 24.65 8.19
CA PRO A 325 7.37 25.43 8.53
C PRO A 325 6.15 24.56 8.80
N LEU A 326 5.52 24.73 9.96
CA LEU A 326 4.36 23.92 10.37
C LEU A 326 3.22 23.94 9.34
N SER A 327 3.06 25.06 8.61
CA SER A 327 2.07 25.21 7.55
C SER A 327 2.31 24.26 6.38
N ILE A 328 3.56 23.99 5.99
CA ILE A 328 3.89 23.01 4.95
C ILE A 328 3.58 21.60 5.47
N SER A 329 4.04 21.25 6.68
CA SER A 329 3.81 19.94 7.27
C SER A 329 2.30 19.64 7.41
N PHE A 330 1.50 20.64 7.81
CA PHE A 330 0.05 20.49 7.89
C PHE A 330 -0.61 20.32 6.52
N LEU A 331 -0.15 21.04 5.51
CA LEU A 331 -0.63 20.90 4.13
C LEU A 331 -0.32 19.50 3.56
N LEU A 332 0.88 18.99 3.81
CA LEU A 332 1.27 17.63 3.42
C LEU A 332 0.41 16.58 4.11
N LEU A 333 0.09 16.76 5.39
CA LEU A 333 -0.80 15.89 6.15
C LEU A 333 -2.21 15.86 5.53
N ILE A 334 -2.78 17.02 5.16
CA ILE A 334 -4.07 17.09 4.47
C ILE A 334 -4.00 16.32 3.14
N GLY A 335 -2.90 16.49 2.37
CA GLY A 335 -2.69 15.74 1.13
C GLY A 335 -2.68 14.22 1.36
N ALA A 336 -2.01 13.75 2.41
CA ALA A 336 -1.98 12.34 2.80
C ALA A 336 -3.37 11.80 3.20
N PHE A 337 -4.21 12.60 3.86
CA PHE A 337 -5.59 12.22 4.16
C PHE A 337 -6.43 11.99 2.89
N ILE A 338 -6.28 12.83 1.87
CA ILE A 338 -6.97 12.64 0.59
C ILE A 338 -6.50 11.33 -0.05
N GLY A 339 -5.20 11.12 -0.11
CA GLY A 339 -4.56 9.90 -0.52
C GLY A 339 -4.62 9.61 -2.01
N ALA A 340 -4.22 8.40 -2.38
CA ALA A 340 -4.06 7.93 -3.75
C ALA A 340 -5.39 7.59 -4.46
N CYS A 341 -5.31 7.26 -5.75
CA CYS A 341 -6.47 6.83 -6.55
C CYS A 341 -7.07 5.51 -6.06
N SER A 342 -8.37 5.34 -6.26
CA SER A 342 -9.07 4.08 -6.01
C SER A 342 -8.54 2.98 -6.92
N GLY A 343 -8.35 1.77 -6.35
CA GLY A 343 -7.74 0.66 -7.09
C GLY A 343 -6.25 0.83 -7.34
N SER A 344 -5.58 1.66 -6.54
CA SER A 344 -4.13 1.73 -6.35
C SER A 344 -3.72 1.08 -5.04
N VAL A 345 -2.42 0.93 -4.83
CA VAL A 345 -1.85 0.40 -3.57
C VAL A 345 -1.88 1.43 -2.44
N GLY A 346 -1.90 2.73 -2.76
CA GLY A 346 -1.84 3.81 -1.77
C GLY A 346 -3.00 3.84 -0.77
N GLY A 347 -2.75 4.47 0.36
CA GLY A 347 -3.71 4.66 1.46
C GLY A 347 -4.61 5.89 1.32
N GLY A 348 -5.06 6.42 2.45
CA GLY A 348 -5.93 7.60 2.55
C GLY A 348 -7.41 7.28 2.33
N VAL A 349 -8.23 8.34 2.36
CA VAL A 349 -9.69 8.25 2.10
C VAL A 349 -9.99 7.81 0.68
N LYS A 350 -9.03 7.93 -0.22
CA LYS A 350 -9.04 7.76 -1.68
C LYS A 350 -9.63 8.96 -2.42
N SER A 351 -8.89 9.41 -3.42
CA SER A 351 -9.26 10.56 -4.25
C SER A 351 -10.68 10.48 -4.81
N TRP A 352 -11.15 9.29 -5.20
CA TRP A 352 -12.51 9.07 -5.69
C TRP A 352 -13.59 9.43 -4.66
N ARG A 353 -13.40 9.00 -3.39
CA ARG A 353 -14.38 9.28 -2.33
C ARG A 353 -14.43 10.77 -2.02
N VAL A 354 -13.27 11.43 -1.94
CA VAL A 354 -13.19 12.88 -1.73
C VAL A 354 -13.86 13.63 -2.87
N MET A 355 -13.63 13.24 -4.12
CA MET A 355 -14.28 13.84 -5.29
C MET A 355 -15.80 13.72 -5.22
N ILE A 356 -16.34 12.55 -4.84
CA ILE A 356 -17.79 12.36 -4.68
C ILE A 356 -18.32 13.24 -3.56
N MET A 357 -17.64 13.29 -2.41
CA MET A 357 -18.05 14.13 -1.27
C MET A 357 -18.12 15.61 -1.67
N LEU A 358 -17.12 16.12 -2.37
CA LEU A 358 -17.08 17.50 -2.85
C LEU A 358 -18.19 17.78 -3.87
N ASN A 359 -18.41 16.88 -4.83
CA ASN A 359 -19.49 17.03 -5.80
C ASN A 359 -20.87 17.02 -5.13
N HIS A 360 -21.05 16.17 -4.13
CA HIS A 360 -22.31 16.12 -3.38
C HIS A 360 -22.54 17.38 -2.54
N ALA A 361 -21.51 17.87 -1.87
CA ALA A 361 -21.54 19.14 -1.14
C ALA A 361 -21.88 20.31 -2.08
N TYR A 362 -21.22 20.39 -3.24
CA TYR A 362 -21.50 21.40 -4.26
C TYR A 362 -22.95 21.34 -4.76
N SER A 363 -23.45 20.14 -5.08
CA SER A 363 -24.84 19.94 -5.52
C SER A 363 -25.85 20.40 -4.46
N ASN A 364 -25.63 20.03 -3.19
CA ASN A 364 -26.52 20.45 -2.10
C ASN A 364 -26.55 21.97 -1.90
N ILE A 365 -25.39 22.62 -1.99
CA ILE A 365 -25.30 24.10 -1.93
C ILE A 365 -26.09 24.70 -3.11
N THR A 366 -25.87 24.22 -4.33
CA THR A 366 -26.54 24.75 -5.53
C THR A 366 -28.06 24.59 -5.44
N VAL A 367 -28.55 23.42 -5.01
CA VAL A 367 -29.98 23.17 -4.83
C VAL A 367 -30.56 24.12 -3.74
N SER A 368 -29.86 24.31 -2.62
CA SER A 368 -30.30 25.21 -1.55
C SER A 368 -30.40 26.65 -2.06
N TYR A 369 -29.43 27.14 -2.84
CA TYR A 369 -29.49 28.50 -3.41
C TYR A 369 -30.60 28.65 -4.43
N THR A 370 -30.85 27.68 -5.30
CA THR A 370 -31.90 27.75 -6.33
C THR A 370 -33.29 27.74 -5.70
N HIS A 371 -33.51 27.05 -4.60
CA HIS A 371 -34.79 27.06 -3.86
C HIS A 371 -35.01 28.33 -3.04
N LEU A 372 -33.96 28.99 -2.56
CA LEU A 372 -34.05 30.26 -1.82
C LEU A 372 -34.30 31.45 -2.75
N THR A 373 -34.07 31.38 -4.03
CA THR A 373 -34.16 32.46 -5.01
C THR A 373 -35.40 32.41 -5.90
N LEU A 374 -36.34 31.50 -5.67
CA LEU A 374 -37.64 31.56 -6.35
C LEU A 374 -38.45 32.73 -5.78
N PRO A 375 -38.65 33.83 -6.54
CA PRO A 375 -39.51 34.92 -6.10
C PRO A 375 -40.94 34.42 -6.09
N THR A 376 -41.58 34.43 -4.91
CA THR A 376 -43.04 34.40 -4.78
C THR A 376 -43.63 35.69 -5.35
N THR A 377 -43.66 35.82 -6.66
CA THR A 377 -44.55 36.78 -7.31
C THR A 377 -45.79 36.04 -7.81
N SER A 378 -46.63 35.63 -6.88
CA SER A 378 -48.04 35.54 -7.16
C SER A 378 -48.58 36.97 -7.25
N ARG A 379 -48.65 37.51 -8.44
CA ARG A 379 -49.57 38.63 -8.69
C ARG A 379 -50.93 38.03 -8.97
N VAL A 380 -51.86 38.41 -8.10
CA VAL A 380 -53.29 38.39 -8.30
C VAL A 380 -53.67 39.21 -9.52
#